data_b1d81d2635262f30f7e5f2d028599c15
#
_entry.id   b1d81d2635262f30f7e5f2d028599c15
#
_cell.length_a   1.000
_cell.length_b   1.000
_cell.length_c   1.000
_cell.angle_alpha   90.00
_cell.angle_beta   90.00
_cell.angle_gamma   90.00
#
_symmetry.space_group_name_H-M   'P 1'
#
loop_
_entity.id
_entity.type
_entity.pdbx_description
1 polymer ?
#
loop_
_entity_poly.entity_id
_entity_poly.type
_entity_poly.pdbx_seq_one_letter_code
_entity_poly.pdbx_strand_id
1 'polypeptide(L)'
;LYIDKLFSYNSFFSNGFVFVVAVFFVILGLFYGIGARTINNNKEFIDGLGHLLNGIGKVLVMIFAASTFINIFKQSNIGNVVAGALTNVMQNSDFAGLPLLLMLFVSSCIITLVQPTVLFSYDIVSGVIIKLMNAGISPEFTELVFRLGSSVTLGLTPVFAYFVVYLAYLENYNQSNKPITLKEAIKYQLPYAGVTFVLYLAFIIVWYIVKFPIGVGTFVGLGA
;
A
#
# COMPACT_ATOMS: atom_id res chain seq x y z
N LEU A 1 -28.33 9.12 -14.14
CA LEU A 1 -28.77 9.65 -12.83
C LEU A 1 -27.71 10.58 -12.27
N TYR A 2 -28.09 11.59 -11.45
CA TYR A 2 -27.13 12.57 -10.88
C TYR A 2 -26.03 11.90 -10.04
N ILE A 3 -26.35 10.80 -9.38
CA ILE A 3 -25.42 10.02 -8.54
C ILE A 3 -24.27 9.45 -9.37
N ASP A 4 -24.53 8.92 -10.56
CA ASP A 4 -23.50 8.36 -11.44
C ASP A 4 -22.51 9.43 -11.92
N LYS A 5 -23.00 10.65 -12.15
CA LYS A 5 -22.16 11.80 -12.51
C LYS A 5 -21.33 12.31 -11.34
N LEU A 6 -21.84 12.18 -10.11
CA LEU A 6 -21.15 12.62 -8.89
C LEU A 6 -19.95 11.73 -8.57
N PHE A 7 -20.06 10.41 -8.77
CA PHE A 7 -19.04 9.42 -8.45
C PHE A 7 -18.25 8.92 -9.68
N SER A 8 -18.48 9.50 -10.86
CA SER A 8 -17.70 9.11 -12.04
C SER A 8 -16.24 9.53 -11.92
N TYR A 9 -15.37 8.79 -12.61
CA TYR A 9 -13.95 9.11 -12.72
C TYR A 9 -13.78 10.55 -13.25
N ASN A 10 -12.94 11.36 -12.62
CA ASN A 10 -12.77 12.79 -12.88
C ASN A 10 -13.97 13.70 -12.57
N SER A 11 -14.93 13.24 -11.78
CA SER A 11 -15.98 14.14 -11.27
C SER A 11 -15.40 15.18 -10.32
N PHE A 12 -16.10 16.30 -10.16
CA PHE A 12 -15.73 17.34 -9.21
C PHE A 12 -15.64 16.79 -7.77
N PHE A 13 -16.54 15.87 -7.41
CA PHE A 13 -16.53 15.22 -6.10
C PHE A 13 -15.32 14.28 -5.93
N SER A 14 -14.98 13.50 -6.96
CA SER A 14 -13.82 12.60 -6.93
C SER A 14 -12.52 13.38 -6.72
N ASN A 15 -12.35 14.50 -7.41
CA ASN A 15 -11.16 15.35 -7.31
C ASN A 15 -11.12 16.16 -6.01
N GLY A 16 -12.29 16.55 -5.48
CA GLY A 16 -12.42 17.31 -4.24
C GLY A 16 -12.68 16.48 -2.99
N PHE A 17 -12.72 15.15 -3.09
CA PHE A 17 -13.14 14.26 -1.98
C PHE A 17 -12.33 14.48 -0.70
N VAL A 18 -11.00 14.57 -0.83
CA VAL A 18 -10.10 14.82 0.33
C VAL A 18 -10.43 16.14 1.00
N PHE A 19 -10.71 17.19 0.22
CA PHE A 19 -11.11 18.49 0.75
C PHE A 19 -12.46 18.43 1.49
N VAL A 20 -13.45 17.75 0.90
CA VAL A 20 -14.78 17.56 1.54
C VAL A 20 -14.64 16.81 2.86
N VAL A 21 -13.85 15.74 2.91
CA VAL A 21 -13.58 14.99 4.14
C VAL A 21 -12.86 15.86 5.16
N ALA A 22 -11.87 16.64 4.75
CA ALA A 22 -11.16 17.55 5.66
C ALA A 22 -12.11 18.59 6.28
N VAL A 23 -12.96 19.23 5.46
CA VAL A 23 -13.96 20.20 5.96
C VAL A 23 -14.95 19.52 6.90
N PHE A 24 -15.40 18.31 6.58
CA PHE A 24 -16.30 17.54 7.46
C PHE A 24 -15.68 17.29 8.83
N PHE A 25 -14.41 16.88 8.90
CA PHE A 25 -13.72 16.68 10.17
C PHE A 25 -13.49 17.99 10.94
N VAL A 26 -13.20 19.09 10.25
CA VAL A 26 -13.10 20.43 10.88
C VAL A 26 -14.43 20.80 11.54
N ILE A 27 -15.55 20.61 10.83
CA ILE A 27 -16.89 20.90 11.35
C ILE A 27 -17.16 20.03 12.59
N LEU A 28 -16.96 18.72 12.50
CA LEU A 28 -17.15 17.81 13.64
C LEU A 28 -16.26 18.20 14.84
N GLY A 29 -14.99 18.53 14.59
CA GLY A 29 -14.07 18.96 15.63
C GLY A 29 -14.51 20.25 16.33
N LEU A 30 -15.03 21.22 15.57
CA LEU A 30 -15.60 22.46 16.11
C LEU A 30 -16.82 22.19 17.00
N PHE A 31 -17.80 21.43 16.52
CA PHE A 31 -18.99 21.11 17.30
C PHE A 31 -18.66 20.33 18.56
N TYR A 32 -17.74 19.36 18.47
CA TYR A 32 -17.26 18.63 19.64
C TYR A 32 -16.54 19.56 20.63
N GLY A 33 -15.65 20.42 20.14
CA GLY A 33 -14.87 21.35 20.97
C GLY A 33 -15.74 22.35 21.71
N ILE A 34 -16.78 22.88 21.04
CA ILE A 34 -17.78 23.78 21.66
C ILE A 34 -18.62 23.00 22.69
N GLY A 35 -19.08 21.80 22.36
CA GLY A 35 -19.88 20.96 23.25
C GLY A 35 -19.12 20.49 24.48
N ALA A 36 -17.85 20.16 24.34
CA ALA A 36 -16.96 19.78 25.42
C ALA A 36 -16.37 20.99 26.20
N ARG A 37 -16.71 22.20 25.79
CA ARG A 37 -16.19 23.48 26.36
C ARG A 37 -14.66 23.58 26.33
N THR A 38 -14.02 22.93 25.36
CA THR A 38 -12.58 23.02 25.10
C THR A 38 -12.24 24.15 24.13
N ILE A 39 -13.25 24.67 23.41
CA ILE A 39 -13.15 25.82 22.50
C ILE A 39 -14.24 26.81 22.92
N ASN A 40 -13.85 27.87 23.61
CA ASN A 40 -14.77 28.92 24.08
C ASN A 40 -14.62 30.22 23.27
N ASN A 41 -13.51 30.37 22.55
CA ASN A 41 -13.24 31.56 21.75
C ASN A 41 -12.36 31.23 20.52
N ASN A 42 -12.33 32.17 19.57
CA ASN A 42 -11.56 32.02 18.32
C ASN A 42 -10.05 31.83 18.56
N LYS A 43 -9.52 32.35 19.66
CA LYS A 43 -8.10 32.21 19.98
C LYS A 43 -7.78 30.75 20.36
N GLU A 44 -8.59 30.14 21.21
CA GLU A 44 -8.42 28.72 21.59
C GLU A 44 -8.53 27.78 20.38
N PHE A 45 -9.41 28.12 19.44
CA PHE A 45 -9.49 27.37 18.17
C PHE A 45 -8.20 27.48 17.34
N ILE A 46 -7.67 28.70 17.18
CA ILE A 46 -6.42 28.93 16.44
C ILE A 46 -5.23 28.29 17.14
N ASP A 47 -5.17 28.41 18.47
CA ASP A 47 -4.11 27.80 19.28
C ASP A 47 -4.16 26.27 19.19
N GLY A 48 -5.37 25.68 19.17
CA GLY A 48 -5.57 24.24 18.96
C GLY A 48 -5.07 23.76 17.60
N LEU A 49 -5.39 24.50 16.54
CA LEU A 49 -4.85 24.21 15.19
C LEU A 49 -3.32 24.40 15.16
N GLY A 50 -2.81 25.44 15.78
CA GLY A 50 -1.36 25.70 15.89
C GLY A 50 -0.63 24.61 16.66
N HIS A 51 -1.23 24.07 17.72
CA HIS A 51 -0.67 22.96 18.49
C HIS A 51 -0.53 21.68 17.66
N LEU A 52 -1.49 21.38 16.79
CA LEU A 52 -1.40 20.27 15.85
C LEU A 52 -0.28 20.45 14.82
N LEU A 53 0.05 21.70 14.47
CA LEU A 53 1.14 22.02 13.56
C LEU A 53 2.53 22.00 14.25
N ASN A 54 2.57 22.01 15.59
CA ASN A 54 3.81 21.84 16.33
C ASN A 54 4.41 20.45 16.08
N GLY A 55 5.63 20.41 15.55
CA GLY A 55 6.32 19.17 15.18
C GLY A 55 6.19 18.77 13.71
N ILE A 56 5.21 19.31 12.96
CA ILE A 56 5.07 19.05 11.52
C ILE A 56 6.33 19.45 10.74
N GLY A 57 7.09 20.44 11.19
CA GLY A 57 8.31 20.88 10.51
C GLY A 57 9.30 19.75 10.27
N LYS A 58 9.53 18.90 11.26
CA LYS A 58 10.40 17.70 11.10
C LYS A 58 9.82 16.72 10.07
N VAL A 59 8.52 16.47 10.13
CA VAL A 59 7.81 15.57 9.20
C VAL A 59 7.88 16.12 7.77
N LEU A 60 7.69 17.41 7.56
CA LEU A 60 7.78 18.03 6.23
C LEU A 60 9.19 17.92 5.64
N VAL A 61 10.23 18.16 6.44
CA VAL A 61 11.62 17.99 5.98
C VAL A 61 11.90 16.52 5.61
N MET A 62 11.42 15.57 6.43
CA MET A 62 11.56 14.14 6.11
C MET A 62 10.81 13.75 4.83
N ILE A 63 9.58 14.23 4.66
CA ILE A 63 8.78 13.97 3.45
C ILE A 63 9.48 14.57 2.23
N PHE A 64 10.03 15.77 2.33
CA PHE A 64 10.76 16.42 1.24
C PHE A 64 12.00 15.60 0.84
N ALA A 65 12.84 15.24 1.81
CA ALA A 65 14.03 14.41 1.56
C ALA A 65 13.66 13.04 0.97
N ALA A 66 12.65 12.38 1.53
CA ALA A 66 12.18 11.10 1.05
C ALA A 66 11.57 11.18 -0.36
N SER A 67 10.77 12.21 -0.65
CA SER A 67 10.18 12.38 -1.99
C SER A 67 11.25 12.61 -3.06
N THR A 68 12.30 13.36 -2.72
CA THR A 68 13.46 13.55 -3.59
C THR A 68 14.18 12.22 -3.86
N PHE A 69 14.45 11.45 -2.81
CA PHE A 69 15.06 10.11 -2.93
C PHE A 69 14.20 9.18 -3.79
N ILE A 70 12.88 9.10 -3.51
CA ILE A 70 11.93 8.28 -4.27
C ILE A 70 11.90 8.67 -5.74
N ASN A 71 11.93 9.97 -6.07
CA ASN A 71 11.94 10.43 -7.45
C ASN A 71 13.23 10.03 -8.18
N ILE A 72 14.39 10.21 -7.55
CA ILE A 72 15.67 9.77 -8.12
C ILE A 72 15.67 8.26 -8.33
N PHE A 73 15.19 7.50 -7.35
CA PHE A 73 15.09 6.04 -7.44
C PHE A 73 14.19 5.59 -8.60
N LYS A 74 13.04 6.23 -8.76
CA LYS A 74 12.14 5.94 -9.89
C LYS A 74 12.79 6.25 -11.25
N GLN A 75 13.54 7.33 -11.36
CA GLN A 75 14.25 7.70 -12.59
C GLN A 75 15.41 6.73 -12.92
N SER A 76 15.97 6.04 -11.93
CA SER A 76 17.05 5.07 -12.14
C SER A 76 16.64 3.80 -12.88
N ASN A 77 15.34 3.54 -13.06
CA ASN A 77 14.78 2.32 -13.68
C ASN A 77 15.19 0.98 -13.04
N ILE A 78 15.86 1.00 -11.89
CA ILE A 78 16.29 -0.22 -11.16
C ILE A 78 15.09 -1.15 -10.90
N GLY A 79 13.95 -0.58 -10.50
CA GLY A 79 12.73 -1.35 -10.26
C GLY A 79 12.27 -2.14 -11.48
N ASN A 80 12.32 -1.52 -12.66
CA ASN A 80 11.92 -2.16 -13.92
C ASN A 80 12.85 -3.31 -14.30
N VAL A 81 14.15 -3.15 -14.06
CA VAL A 81 15.14 -4.20 -14.34
C VAL A 81 14.89 -5.41 -13.42
N VAL A 82 14.66 -5.19 -12.13
CA VAL A 82 14.37 -6.26 -11.17
C VAL A 82 13.04 -6.95 -11.52
N ALA A 83 12.01 -6.18 -11.83
CA ALA A 83 10.71 -6.70 -12.22
C ALA A 83 10.80 -7.54 -13.50
N GLY A 84 11.48 -7.05 -14.52
CA GLY A 84 11.69 -7.76 -15.77
C GLY A 84 12.47 -9.07 -15.60
N ALA A 85 13.52 -9.06 -14.78
CA ALA A 85 14.30 -10.24 -14.47
C ALA A 85 13.43 -11.33 -13.80
N LEU A 86 12.63 -10.97 -12.79
CA LEU A 86 11.74 -11.91 -12.09
C LEU A 86 10.63 -12.42 -13.02
N THR A 87 10.07 -11.57 -13.87
CA THR A 87 9.07 -11.99 -14.87
C THR A 87 9.66 -13.00 -15.86
N ASN A 88 10.86 -12.76 -16.37
CA ASN A 88 11.54 -13.69 -17.25
C ASN A 88 11.79 -15.06 -16.59
N VAL A 89 12.18 -15.07 -15.32
CA VAL A 89 12.36 -16.31 -14.56
C VAL A 89 11.03 -17.07 -14.43
N MET A 90 9.92 -16.36 -14.16
CA MET A 90 8.60 -16.97 -14.07
C MET A 90 8.10 -17.51 -15.41
N GLN A 91 8.31 -16.77 -16.50
CA GLN A 91 7.89 -17.19 -17.84
C GLN A 91 8.66 -18.41 -18.35
N ASN A 92 9.96 -18.46 -18.08
CA ASN A 92 10.83 -19.55 -18.52
C ASN A 92 10.85 -20.76 -17.56
N SER A 93 10.15 -20.68 -16.42
CA SER A 93 10.03 -21.81 -15.48
C SER A 93 9.09 -22.88 -16.03
N ASP A 94 9.33 -24.13 -15.72
CA ASP A 94 8.43 -25.25 -16.02
C ASP A 94 7.25 -25.36 -15.04
N PHE A 95 7.16 -24.42 -14.10
CA PHE A 95 6.08 -24.41 -13.11
C PHE A 95 4.75 -23.98 -13.74
N ALA A 96 3.67 -24.65 -13.32
CA ALA A 96 2.30 -24.32 -13.67
C ALA A 96 1.40 -24.45 -12.42
N GLY A 97 0.22 -23.83 -12.45
CA GLY A 97 -0.75 -23.93 -11.34
C GLY A 97 -0.24 -23.30 -10.04
N LEU A 98 -0.43 -24.04 -8.92
CA LEU A 98 -0.08 -23.55 -7.58
C LEU A 98 1.40 -23.17 -7.41
N PRO A 99 2.39 -23.94 -7.87
CA PRO A 99 3.80 -23.54 -7.75
C PRO A 99 4.10 -22.21 -8.43
N LEU A 100 3.52 -21.93 -9.59
CA LEU A 100 3.69 -20.68 -10.30
C LEU A 100 3.02 -19.51 -9.56
N LEU A 101 1.85 -19.73 -8.93
CA LEU A 101 1.20 -18.74 -8.06
C LEU A 101 2.04 -18.39 -6.83
N LEU A 102 2.63 -19.38 -6.17
CA LEU A 102 3.52 -19.16 -5.04
C LEU A 102 4.79 -18.40 -5.44
N MET A 103 5.32 -18.72 -6.63
CA MET A 103 6.44 -17.99 -7.20
C MET A 103 6.08 -16.53 -7.50
N LEU A 104 4.88 -16.27 -8.02
CA LEU A 104 4.34 -14.93 -8.24
C LEU A 104 4.19 -14.17 -6.90
N PHE A 105 3.67 -14.82 -5.85
CA PHE A 105 3.56 -14.24 -4.52
C PHE A 105 4.91 -13.81 -3.95
N VAL A 106 5.93 -14.68 -3.99
CA VAL A 106 7.28 -14.36 -3.52
C VAL A 106 7.92 -13.28 -4.38
N SER A 107 7.77 -13.35 -5.69
CA SER A 107 8.29 -12.34 -6.62
C SER A 107 7.66 -10.97 -6.37
N SER A 108 6.36 -10.90 -6.09
CA SER A 108 5.68 -9.65 -5.74
C SER A 108 6.20 -9.04 -4.44
N CYS A 109 6.55 -9.86 -3.43
CA CYS A 109 7.19 -9.39 -2.21
C CYS A 109 8.54 -8.72 -2.52
N ILE A 110 9.36 -9.34 -3.36
CA ILE A 110 10.70 -8.82 -3.73
C ILE A 110 10.57 -7.53 -4.54
N ILE A 111 9.69 -7.52 -5.54
CA ILE A 111 9.47 -6.36 -6.41
C ILE A 111 9.01 -5.15 -5.60
N THR A 112 8.08 -5.35 -4.67
CA THR A 112 7.54 -4.26 -3.85
C THR A 112 8.58 -3.66 -2.89
N LEU A 113 9.54 -4.43 -2.42
CA LEU A 113 10.67 -3.89 -1.63
C LEU A 113 11.48 -2.87 -2.43
N VAL A 114 11.63 -3.11 -3.73
CA VAL A 114 12.43 -2.27 -4.63
C VAL A 114 11.55 -1.16 -5.23
N GLN A 115 10.32 -1.49 -5.62
CA GLN A 115 9.43 -0.58 -6.32
C GLN A 115 7.99 -0.66 -5.80
N PRO A 116 7.64 0.09 -4.76
CA PRO A 116 6.30 0.09 -4.17
C PRO A 116 5.31 0.93 -4.99
N THR A 117 5.15 0.61 -6.28
CA THR A 117 4.25 1.36 -7.18
C THR A 117 3.25 0.42 -7.83
N VAL A 118 1.96 0.72 -7.64
CA VAL A 118 0.84 -0.10 -8.15
C VAL A 118 0.81 -0.19 -9.68
N LEU A 119 1.30 0.84 -10.37
CA LEU A 119 1.26 0.93 -11.84
C LEU A 119 2.12 -0.13 -12.54
N PHE A 120 3.20 -0.58 -11.92
CA PHE A 120 4.07 -1.63 -12.49
C PHE A 120 3.56 -3.05 -12.28
N SER A 121 2.53 -3.21 -11.45
CA SER A 121 1.91 -4.52 -11.25
C SER A 121 1.35 -5.09 -12.56
N TYR A 122 0.82 -4.24 -13.43
CA TYR A 122 0.22 -4.68 -14.68
C TYR A 122 1.24 -5.29 -15.66
N ASP A 123 2.41 -4.71 -15.79
CA ASP A 123 3.44 -5.21 -16.72
C ASP A 123 3.96 -6.59 -16.28
N ILE A 124 4.10 -6.80 -14.97
CA ILE A 124 4.58 -8.06 -14.41
C ILE A 124 3.49 -9.13 -14.45
N VAL A 125 2.30 -8.76 -14.00
CA VAL A 125 1.15 -9.69 -13.98
C VAL A 125 0.75 -10.06 -15.41
N SER A 126 0.75 -9.12 -16.36
CA SER A 126 0.43 -9.40 -17.76
C SER A 126 1.38 -10.44 -18.39
N GLY A 127 2.67 -10.37 -18.04
CA GLY A 127 3.66 -11.34 -18.52
C GLY A 127 3.45 -12.77 -18.04
N VAL A 128 2.84 -12.96 -16.88
CA VAL A 128 2.63 -14.27 -16.26
C VAL A 128 1.17 -14.74 -16.35
N ILE A 129 0.23 -13.82 -16.56
CA ILE A 129 -1.22 -14.08 -16.55
C ILE A 129 -1.61 -15.16 -17.59
N ILE A 130 -1.08 -15.06 -18.80
CA ILE A 130 -1.38 -16.02 -19.89
C ILE A 130 -0.97 -17.43 -19.49
N LYS A 131 0.18 -17.56 -18.85
CA LYS A 131 0.69 -18.87 -18.39
C LYS A 131 -0.18 -19.47 -17.29
N LEU A 132 -0.67 -18.63 -16.36
CA LEU A 132 -1.58 -19.05 -15.29
C LEU A 132 -2.99 -19.34 -15.83
N MET A 133 -3.49 -18.58 -16.82
CA MET A 133 -4.76 -18.86 -17.50
C MET A 133 -4.72 -20.20 -18.23
N ASN A 134 -3.62 -20.53 -18.89
CA ASN A 134 -3.43 -21.84 -19.53
C ASN A 134 -3.43 -22.99 -18.50
N ALA A 135 -3.10 -22.70 -17.25
CA ALA A 135 -3.20 -23.64 -16.13
C ALA A 135 -4.60 -23.62 -15.45
N GLY A 136 -5.58 -22.94 -16.04
CA GLY A 136 -6.95 -22.87 -15.54
C GLY A 136 -7.19 -21.91 -14.38
N ILE A 137 -6.30 -20.94 -14.15
CA ILE A 137 -6.39 -19.95 -13.07
C ILE A 137 -6.92 -18.64 -13.62
N SER A 138 -7.86 -18.01 -12.89
CA SER A 138 -8.44 -16.73 -13.31
C SER A 138 -7.45 -15.56 -13.19
N PRO A 139 -7.55 -14.57 -14.07
CA PRO A 139 -6.74 -13.33 -13.98
C PRO A 139 -6.94 -12.60 -12.66
N GLU A 140 -8.17 -12.59 -12.14
CA GLU A 140 -8.55 -11.91 -10.90
C GLU A 140 -7.84 -12.54 -9.69
N PHE A 141 -7.76 -13.88 -9.65
CA PHE A 141 -7.02 -14.56 -8.59
C PHE A 141 -5.51 -14.31 -8.71
N THR A 142 -5.01 -14.27 -9.92
CA THR A 142 -3.59 -13.94 -10.19
C THR A 142 -3.26 -12.53 -9.69
N GLU A 143 -4.10 -11.54 -9.97
CA GLU A 143 -3.92 -10.19 -9.46
C GLU A 143 -4.04 -10.12 -7.94
N LEU A 144 -5.00 -10.83 -7.35
CA LEU A 144 -5.15 -10.91 -5.90
C LEU A 144 -3.86 -11.45 -5.25
N VAL A 145 -3.30 -12.54 -5.76
CA VAL A 145 -2.05 -13.13 -5.26
C VAL A 145 -0.88 -12.13 -5.34
N PHE A 146 -0.76 -11.42 -6.45
CA PHE A 146 0.25 -10.38 -6.60
C PHE A 146 0.06 -9.27 -5.56
N ARG A 147 -1.17 -8.82 -5.33
CA ARG A 147 -1.49 -7.78 -4.34
C ARG A 147 -1.24 -8.23 -2.90
N LEU A 148 -1.56 -9.47 -2.58
CA LEU A 148 -1.25 -10.04 -1.27
C LEU A 148 0.24 -10.03 -0.99
N GLY A 149 1.07 -10.47 -1.95
CA GLY A 149 2.52 -10.44 -1.81
C GLY A 149 3.06 -9.00 -1.67
N SER A 150 2.57 -8.09 -2.49
CA SER A 150 2.94 -6.68 -2.41
C SER A 150 2.62 -6.07 -1.04
N SER A 151 1.47 -6.40 -0.46
CA SER A 151 1.03 -5.83 0.82
C SER A 151 1.88 -6.28 2.02
N VAL A 152 2.49 -7.47 1.96
CA VAL A 152 3.41 -7.98 3.00
C VAL A 152 4.62 -7.07 3.19
N THR A 153 5.20 -6.63 2.08
CA THR A 153 6.50 -5.93 2.10
C THR A 153 6.39 -4.42 1.94
N LEU A 154 5.20 -3.91 1.61
CA LEU A 154 4.98 -2.48 1.40
C LEU A 154 5.37 -1.63 2.62
N GLY A 155 5.10 -2.13 3.84
CA GLY A 155 5.47 -1.45 5.08
C GLY A 155 6.95 -1.55 5.46
N LEU A 156 7.73 -2.38 4.75
CA LEU A 156 9.17 -2.56 5.03
C LEU A 156 10.07 -1.67 4.17
N THR A 157 9.55 -1.13 3.08
CA THR A 157 10.37 -0.38 2.13
C THR A 157 10.41 1.12 2.45
N PRO A 158 11.61 1.71 2.61
CA PRO A 158 11.76 3.14 2.81
C PRO A 158 11.42 3.97 1.55
N VAL A 159 11.29 3.33 0.39
CA VAL A 159 10.87 3.97 -0.87
C VAL A 159 9.37 4.27 -0.88
N PHE A 160 8.60 3.71 0.04
CA PHE A 160 7.17 3.96 0.17
C PHE A 160 6.89 5.19 1.03
N ALA A 161 6.13 6.14 0.52
CA ALA A 161 5.89 7.42 1.21
C ALA A 161 5.32 7.27 2.64
N TYR A 162 4.45 6.29 2.87
CA TYR A 162 3.90 6.03 4.20
C TYR A 162 4.91 5.50 5.21
N PHE A 163 6.00 4.87 4.76
CA PHE A 163 7.09 4.48 5.65
C PHE A 163 7.75 5.70 6.31
N VAL A 164 7.85 6.81 5.56
CA VAL A 164 8.39 8.07 6.09
C VAL A 164 7.46 8.65 7.15
N VAL A 165 6.15 8.59 6.94
CA VAL A 165 5.15 9.01 7.93
C VAL A 165 5.25 8.12 9.18
N TYR A 166 5.35 6.81 9.01
CA TYR A 166 5.57 5.87 10.11
C TYR A 166 6.84 6.19 10.91
N LEU A 167 7.96 6.45 10.24
CA LEU A 167 9.21 6.83 10.88
C LEU A 167 9.08 8.13 11.68
N ALA A 168 8.36 9.12 11.13
CA ALA A 168 8.08 10.37 11.82
C ALA A 168 7.23 10.17 13.09
N TYR A 169 6.24 9.28 13.05
CA TYR A 169 5.48 8.90 14.23
C TYR A 169 6.33 8.18 15.28
N LEU A 170 7.14 7.23 14.87
CA LEU A 170 8.07 6.55 15.80
C LEU A 170 8.99 7.56 16.50
N GLU A 171 9.53 8.52 15.75
CA GLU A 171 10.39 9.55 16.33
C GLU A 171 9.65 10.47 17.29
N ASN A 172 8.40 10.79 17.03
CA ASN A 172 7.58 11.64 17.90
C ASN A 172 7.27 10.96 19.25
N TYR A 173 7.16 9.64 19.29
CA TYR A 173 6.95 8.84 20.52
C TYR A 173 8.24 8.31 21.12
N ASN A 174 9.38 8.62 20.53
CA ASN A 174 10.67 8.17 21.01
C ASN A 174 11.04 8.88 22.31
N GLN A 175 11.09 8.14 23.41
CA GLN A 175 11.50 8.63 24.72
C GLN A 175 13.02 8.55 24.93
N SER A 176 13.76 8.01 23.98
CA SER A 176 15.22 7.92 24.05
C SER A 176 15.86 9.19 23.47
N ASN A 177 17.04 9.55 23.98
CA ASN A 177 17.82 10.68 23.45
C ASN A 177 18.51 10.37 22.10
N LYS A 178 18.28 9.21 21.51
CA LYS A 178 18.87 8.79 20.23
C LYS A 178 17.79 8.75 19.16
N PRO A 179 18.05 9.30 17.97
CA PRO A 179 17.11 9.21 16.85
C PRO A 179 16.90 7.77 16.41
N ILE A 180 15.67 7.43 16.03
CA ILE A 180 15.34 6.09 15.52
C ILE A 180 15.95 5.92 14.13
N THR A 181 16.74 4.88 13.98
CA THR A 181 17.34 4.54 12.68
C THR A 181 16.38 3.80 11.78
N LEU A 182 16.58 3.91 10.45
CA LEU A 182 15.80 3.14 9.46
C LEU A 182 15.80 1.64 9.77
N LYS A 183 16.94 1.11 10.23
CA LYS A 183 17.07 -0.30 10.58
C LYS A 183 16.20 -0.71 11.76
N GLU A 184 16.09 0.13 12.76
CA GLU A 184 15.19 -0.09 13.91
C GLU A 184 13.73 -0.01 13.50
N ALA A 185 13.36 0.95 12.67
CA ALA A 185 11.99 1.07 12.15
C ALA A 185 11.58 -0.18 11.35
N ILE A 186 12.44 -0.69 10.48
CA ILE A 186 12.21 -1.95 9.74
C ILE A 186 12.11 -3.13 10.71
N LYS A 187 12.96 -3.20 11.74
CA LYS A 187 12.95 -4.27 12.73
C LYS A 187 11.61 -4.35 13.49
N TYR A 188 10.98 -3.21 13.79
CA TYR A 188 9.66 -3.20 14.43
C TYR A 188 8.54 -3.70 13.51
N GLN A 189 8.66 -3.50 12.19
CA GLN A 189 7.68 -3.99 11.21
C GLN A 189 7.87 -5.46 10.81
N LEU A 190 9.07 -6.00 11.02
CA LEU A 190 9.42 -7.35 10.57
C LEU A 190 8.52 -8.47 11.13
N PRO A 191 8.14 -8.48 12.43
CA PRO A 191 7.23 -9.49 12.96
C PRO A 191 5.86 -9.46 12.29
N TYR A 192 5.33 -8.26 12.03
CA TYR A 192 4.06 -8.09 11.32
C TYR A 192 4.15 -8.64 9.89
N ALA A 193 5.21 -8.29 9.15
CA ALA A 193 5.43 -8.80 7.81
C ALA A 193 5.59 -10.33 7.79
N GLY A 194 6.25 -10.92 8.78
CA GLY A 194 6.39 -12.36 8.91
C GLY A 194 5.06 -13.08 9.14
N VAL A 195 4.22 -12.56 10.04
CA VAL A 195 2.89 -13.11 10.30
C VAL A 195 1.99 -12.98 9.06
N THR A 196 1.95 -11.81 8.44
CA THR A 196 1.14 -11.59 7.23
C THR A 196 1.60 -12.44 6.05
N PHE A 197 2.90 -12.65 5.89
CA PHE A 197 3.46 -13.55 4.87
C PHE A 197 2.91 -14.96 5.02
N VAL A 198 2.98 -15.54 6.22
CA VAL A 198 2.50 -16.90 6.50
C VAL A 198 0.98 -16.99 6.31
N LEU A 199 0.23 -16.01 6.80
CA LEU A 199 -1.24 -15.99 6.66
C LEU A 199 -1.67 -15.91 5.19
N TYR A 200 -1.03 -15.06 4.39
CA TYR A 200 -1.38 -14.94 2.97
C TYR A 200 -0.95 -16.14 2.15
N LEU A 201 0.19 -16.74 2.49
CA LEU A 201 0.60 -17.98 1.86
C LEU A 201 -0.40 -19.11 2.15
N ALA A 202 -0.82 -19.26 3.42
CA ALA A 202 -1.87 -20.21 3.79
C ALA A 202 -3.20 -19.91 3.08
N PHE A 203 -3.59 -18.64 3.00
CA PHE A 203 -4.78 -18.20 2.28
C PHE A 203 -4.75 -18.61 0.81
N ILE A 204 -3.65 -18.36 0.10
CA ILE A 204 -3.51 -18.70 -1.32
C ILE A 204 -3.65 -20.20 -1.53
N ILE A 205 -2.99 -21.01 -0.69
CA ILE A 205 -3.06 -22.47 -0.78
C ILE A 205 -4.48 -22.99 -0.53
N VAL A 206 -5.13 -22.51 0.54
CA VAL A 206 -6.49 -22.92 0.89
C VAL A 206 -7.49 -22.52 -0.21
N TRP A 207 -7.43 -21.28 -0.68
CA TRP A 207 -8.34 -20.80 -1.75
C TRP A 207 -8.15 -21.54 -3.05
N TYR A 208 -6.90 -21.83 -3.41
CA TYR A 208 -6.60 -22.64 -4.60
C TYR A 208 -7.17 -24.06 -4.53
N ILE A 209 -7.11 -24.72 -3.35
CA ILE A 209 -7.61 -26.09 -3.15
C ILE A 209 -9.14 -26.12 -3.08
N VAL A 210 -9.74 -25.22 -2.30
CA VAL A 210 -11.18 -25.19 -2.04
C VAL A 210 -11.97 -24.57 -3.19
N LYS A 211 -11.31 -23.73 -4.03
CA LYS A 211 -11.91 -23.03 -5.18
C LYS A 211 -13.09 -22.12 -4.79
N PHE A 212 -13.06 -21.52 -3.61
CA PHE A 212 -14.06 -20.56 -3.17
C PHE A 212 -14.11 -19.34 -4.10
N PRO A 213 -15.29 -18.71 -4.27
CA PRO A 213 -15.39 -17.45 -4.98
C PRO A 213 -14.56 -16.36 -4.27
N ILE A 214 -13.91 -15.50 -5.06
CA ILE A 214 -13.12 -14.38 -4.57
C ILE A 214 -14.00 -13.14 -4.42
N GLY A 215 -15.04 -13.08 -5.23
CA GLY A 215 -16.00 -12.00 -5.27
C GLY A 215 -17.25 -12.39 -6.07
N VAL A 216 -18.16 -11.43 -6.27
CA VAL A 216 -19.39 -11.68 -7.03
C VAL A 216 -19.03 -12.00 -8.49
N GLY A 217 -19.31 -13.24 -8.90
CA GLY A 217 -19.02 -13.71 -10.26
C GLY A 217 -17.56 -14.03 -10.58
N THR A 218 -16.68 -14.02 -9.57
CA THR A 218 -15.25 -14.27 -9.76
C THR A 218 -14.80 -15.50 -8.96
N PHE A 219 -14.19 -16.47 -9.64
CA PHE A 219 -13.72 -17.71 -9.06
C PHE A 219 -12.21 -17.87 -9.25
N VAL A 220 -11.60 -18.82 -8.53
CA VAL A 220 -10.17 -19.15 -8.66
C VAL A 220 -9.87 -19.75 -10.03
N GLY A 221 -10.78 -20.59 -10.55
CA GLY A 221 -10.63 -21.26 -11.84
C GLY A 221 -11.34 -20.52 -12.99
N LEU A 222 -10.83 -20.70 -14.21
CA LEU A 222 -11.51 -20.25 -15.43
C LEU A 222 -12.69 -21.22 -15.69
N GLY A 223 -13.93 -20.70 -15.68
CA GLY A 223 -15.11 -21.46 -16.09
C GLY A 223 -15.80 -22.30 -14.99
N ALA A 224 -15.79 -21.81 -13.76
CA ALA A 224 -16.68 -22.33 -12.71
C ALA A 224 -18.00 -21.57 -12.67
#